data_4fa48b3d5b92635ca04d1713ae597677
#
_entry.id   4fa48b3d5b92635ca04d1713ae597677
#
_cell.length_a   1.000
_cell.length_b   1.000
_cell.length_c   1.000
_cell.angle_alpha   90.00
_cell.angle_beta   90.00
_cell.angle_gamma   90.00
#
_symmetry.space_group_name_H-M   'P 1'
#
loop_
_entity.id
_entity.type
_entity.pdbx_description
1 polymer ?
#
loop_
_entity_poly.entity_id
_entity_poly.type
_entity_poly.pdbx_seq_one_letter_code
_entity_poly.pdbx_strand_id
1 'polypeptide(L)'
;MKTTIKLLALPALILPAILAGTPALAGTGTTAGTAAPAAVTSIERKAGSSAQARAYWTAERMAAATPADEVEKSAGPVTQSPVAERVRRFAEAVAPKDGSGFGAQLNESITVGKIFYTSSTDGLGHYCSASVVNSPARNMVFTAAHCVHDGPGRDWHTANWMFVPSYRNGAQPYGTWDWSTLAVPSGWISTRERQYDVAVALVYGSRSIVDAVGANGLLTGGGRAYHYDIFGYPSNKDSGEVQWVCSGTSRDAGSNRIEMNCGFGGGSSGGPWYYSYDNTTRRGDVHGVMSYSSGSNTNGSPYFSAAVVGTLYNTYANDTW
;
A
#
# COMPACT_ATOMS: atom_id res chain seq x y z
N MET A 1 -85.68 -34.65 56.33
CA MET A 1 -85.72 -35.30 54.99
C MET A 1 -84.82 -34.47 54.11
N LYS A 2 -83.70 -35.02 53.68
CA LYS A 2 -82.67 -34.32 52.92
C LYS A 2 -82.71 -34.81 51.47
N THR A 3 -83.04 -33.95 50.53
CA THR A 3 -83.10 -34.30 49.11
C THR A 3 -81.75 -33.88 48.46
N THR A 4 -81.05 -34.87 47.93
CA THR A 4 -79.74 -34.67 47.23
C THR A 4 -79.98 -34.59 45.75
N ILE A 5 -79.64 -33.47 45.12
CA ILE A 5 -79.65 -33.32 43.62
C ILE A 5 -78.25 -33.62 43.10
N LYS A 6 -78.16 -34.58 42.23
CA LYS A 6 -76.91 -34.88 41.45
C LYS A 6 -76.90 -34.03 40.19
N LEU A 7 -75.90 -33.16 40.06
CA LEU A 7 -75.57 -32.53 38.77
C LEU A 7 -74.73 -33.44 37.92
N LEU A 8 -75.16 -33.68 36.69
CA LEU A 8 -74.38 -34.32 35.64
C LEU A 8 -73.48 -33.23 34.96
N ALA A 9 -72.21 -33.48 34.96
CA ALA A 9 -71.28 -32.67 34.21
C ALA A 9 -71.14 -33.17 32.77
N LEU A 10 -71.38 -32.30 31.77
CA LEU A 10 -71.06 -32.52 30.38
C LEU A 10 -69.55 -32.30 30.12
N PRO A 11 -68.90 -33.08 29.29
CA PRO A 11 -67.49 -32.80 28.91
C PRO A 11 -67.43 -31.66 27.89
N ALA A 12 -66.57 -30.65 28.17
CA ALA A 12 -66.24 -29.60 27.24
C ALA A 12 -65.29 -30.11 26.15
N LEU A 13 -65.72 -30.00 24.89
CA LEU A 13 -64.81 -30.18 23.74
C LEU A 13 -63.84 -29.02 23.67
N ILE A 14 -62.56 -29.32 23.80
CA ILE A 14 -61.48 -28.38 23.55
C ILE A 14 -61.10 -28.50 22.07
N LEU A 15 -61.42 -27.47 21.24
CA LEU A 15 -60.86 -27.31 19.90
C LEU A 15 -59.43 -26.79 20.05
N PRO A 16 -58.43 -27.31 19.35
CA PRO A 16 -57.10 -26.70 19.27
C PRO A 16 -57.17 -25.47 18.38
N ALA A 17 -56.82 -24.30 18.93
CA ALA A 17 -56.56 -23.09 18.15
C ALA A 17 -55.27 -23.28 17.37
N ILE A 18 -55.36 -23.32 16.02
CA ILE A 18 -54.21 -23.28 15.13
C ILE A 18 -53.74 -21.81 15.12
N LEU A 19 -52.64 -21.52 15.84
CA LEU A 19 -51.89 -20.30 15.65
C LEU A 19 -51.19 -20.40 14.31
N ALA A 20 -51.67 -19.64 13.32
CA ALA A 20 -50.94 -19.36 12.10
C ALA A 20 -49.76 -18.47 12.46
N GLY A 21 -48.59 -19.06 12.66
CA GLY A 21 -47.33 -18.36 12.77
C GLY A 21 -46.97 -17.73 11.42
N THR A 22 -46.97 -16.39 11.36
CA THR A 22 -46.34 -15.66 10.26
C THR A 22 -44.88 -16.03 10.20
N PRO A 23 -44.32 -16.39 9.02
CA PRO A 23 -42.87 -16.60 8.90
C PRO A 23 -42.18 -15.25 9.13
N ALA A 24 -41.42 -15.17 10.20
CA ALA A 24 -40.44 -14.10 10.39
C ALA A 24 -39.44 -14.21 9.24
N LEU A 25 -39.40 -13.24 8.34
CA LEU A 25 -38.32 -13.04 7.41
C LEU A 25 -37.04 -12.85 8.24
N ALA A 26 -36.28 -13.92 8.41
CA ALA A 26 -34.91 -13.83 8.87
C ALA A 26 -34.15 -13.01 7.84
N GLY A 27 -34.02 -11.72 8.09
CA GLY A 27 -33.08 -10.89 7.38
C GLY A 27 -31.68 -11.48 7.61
N THR A 28 -31.14 -12.14 6.58
CA THR A 28 -29.72 -12.48 6.53
C THR A 28 -28.95 -11.17 6.45
N GLY A 29 -28.74 -10.53 7.61
CA GLY A 29 -27.70 -9.52 7.73
C GLY A 29 -26.38 -10.20 7.45
N THR A 30 -25.92 -10.12 6.22
CA THR A 30 -24.54 -10.43 5.87
C THR A 30 -23.68 -9.40 6.59
N THR A 31 -23.24 -9.72 7.79
CA THR A 31 -22.08 -9.04 8.37
C THR A 31 -20.96 -9.25 7.38
N ALA A 32 -20.50 -8.16 6.76
CA ALA A 32 -19.28 -8.17 5.97
C ALA A 32 -18.17 -8.73 6.89
N GLY A 33 -17.87 -10.01 6.71
CA GLY A 33 -16.83 -10.67 7.47
C GLY A 33 -15.53 -9.93 7.21
N THR A 34 -14.88 -9.45 8.25
CA THR A 34 -13.52 -8.94 8.14
C THR A 34 -12.67 -10.10 7.62
N ALA A 35 -12.11 -9.93 6.41
CA ALA A 35 -11.18 -10.91 5.87
C ALA A 35 -10.06 -11.17 6.89
N ALA A 36 -9.63 -12.42 7.00
CA ALA A 36 -8.52 -12.77 7.89
C ALA A 36 -7.27 -11.97 7.51
N PRO A 37 -6.46 -11.53 8.50
CA PRO A 37 -5.23 -10.81 8.24
C PRO A 37 -4.32 -11.62 7.31
N ALA A 38 -3.71 -10.97 6.32
CA ALA A 38 -2.75 -11.61 5.43
C ALA A 38 -1.45 -11.88 6.21
N ALA A 39 -0.84 -13.05 5.99
CA ALA A 39 0.49 -13.30 6.53
C ALA A 39 1.52 -12.35 5.90
N VAL A 40 2.56 -12.00 6.66
CA VAL A 40 3.64 -11.11 6.25
C VAL A 40 4.96 -11.88 6.29
N THR A 41 5.83 -11.63 5.31
CA THR A 41 7.19 -12.16 5.24
C THR A 41 8.16 -10.99 5.21
N SER A 42 9.25 -11.08 5.96
CA SER A 42 10.28 -10.04 6.03
C SER A 42 11.69 -10.61 6.02
N ILE A 43 12.62 -9.72 5.69
CA ILE A 43 14.04 -9.89 5.94
C ILE A 43 14.52 -8.71 6.79
N GLU A 44 15.36 -9.01 7.76
CA GLU A 44 15.91 -8.03 8.68
C GLU A 44 17.43 -8.09 8.66
N ARG A 45 18.06 -6.96 8.90
CA ARG A 45 19.50 -6.91 9.16
C ARG A 45 19.79 -6.01 10.34
N LYS A 46 20.83 -6.34 11.12
CA LYS A 46 21.35 -5.40 12.11
C LYS A 46 21.90 -4.16 11.41
N ALA A 47 21.52 -2.98 11.89
CA ALA A 47 22.01 -1.71 11.38
C ALA A 47 23.54 -1.71 11.30
N GLY A 48 24.06 -1.49 10.11
CA GLY A 48 25.51 -1.44 9.90
C GLY A 48 25.85 -1.40 8.41
N SER A 49 26.28 -0.28 7.92
CA SER A 49 26.82 0.08 6.61
C SER A 49 25.91 0.84 5.64
N SER A 50 25.17 1.83 6.11
CA SER A 50 24.67 2.90 5.22
C SER A 50 25.81 3.55 4.42
N ALA A 51 27.05 3.43 4.88
CA ALA A 51 28.24 3.89 4.17
C ALA A 51 28.48 3.12 2.86
N GLN A 52 28.21 1.82 2.82
CA GLN A 52 28.47 1.00 1.62
C GLN A 52 27.51 1.35 0.47
N ALA A 53 26.20 1.43 0.73
CA ALA A 53 25.23 1.82 -0.29
C ALA A 53 25.50 3.24 -0.81
N ARG A 54 25.80 4.20 0.09
CA ARG A 54 26.17 5.57 -0.30
C ARG A 54 27.46 5.62 -1.13
N ALA A 55 28.47 4.82 -0.81
CA ALA A 55 29.71 4.74 -1.57
C ALA A 55 29.49 4.08 -2.94
N TYR A 56 28.56 3.13 -3.04
CA TYR A 56 28.22 2.46 -4.28
C TYR A 56 27.46 3.38 -5.24
N TRP A 57 26.47 4.12 -4.78
CA TRP A 57 25.61 4.97 -5.62
C TRP A 57 26.24 6.35 -5.87
N THR A 58 27.13 6.45 -6.86
CA THR A 58 27.55 7.72 -7.43
C THR A 58 26.44 8.33 -8.31
N ALA A 59 26.55 9.62 -8.65
CA ALA A 59 25.57 10.27 -9.55
C ALA A 59 25.45 9.55 -10.89
N GLU A 60 26.58 9.07 -11.46
CA GLU A 60 26.63 8.33 -12.72
C GLU A 60 25.93 6.98 -12.60
N ARG A 61 26.12 6.24 -11.48
CA ARG A 61 25.45 4.96 -11.27
C ARG A 61 23.96 5.14 -11.02
N MET A 62 23.55 6.19 -10.34
CA MET A 62 22.12 6.51 -10.14
C MET A 62 21.45 6.86 -11.48
N ALA A 63 22.11 7.65 -12.34
CA ALA A 63 21.62 7.97 -13.67
C ALA A 63 21.58 6.76 -14.62
N ALA A 64 22.49 5.80 -14.44
CA ALA A 64 22.57 4.57 -15.23
C ALA A 64 21.69 3.42 -14.69
N ALA A 65 21.03 3.61 -13.55
CA ALA A 65 20.18 2.56 -12.95
C ALA A 65 18.99 2.24 -13.86
N THR A 66 18.72 0.95 -14.04
CA THR A 66 17.59 0.46 -14.85
C THR A 66 16.26 0.69 -14.10
N PRO A 67 15.25 1.25 -14.76
CA PRO A 67 13.92 1.37 -14.13
C PRO A 67 13.32 -0.02 -13.88
N ALA A 68 12.82 -0.28 -12.69
CA ALA A 68 11.97 -1.43 -12.47
C ALA A 68 10.68 -1.25 -13.27
N ASP A 69 10.31 -2.24 -14.05
CA ASP A 69 9.12 -2.21 -14.89
C ASP A 69 8.33 -3.51 -14.77
N GLU A 70 7.08 -3.38 -14.41
CA GLU A 70 6.15 -4.48 -14.32
C GLU A 70 5.00 -4.24 -15.30
N VAL A 71 5.14 -4.84 -16.49
CA VAL A 71 4.10 -4.82 -17.50
C VAL A 71 3.19 -6.04 -17.33
N GLU A 72 1.90 -5.81 -17.21
CA GLU A 72 0.92 -6.89 -17.24
C GLU A 72 0.82 -7.46 -18.65
N LYS A 73 1.49 -8.58 -18.91
CA LYS A 73 1.61 -9.20 -20.25
C LYS A 73 0.31 -9.89 -20.70
N SER A 74 -0.54 -10.29 -19.76
CA SER A 74 -1.91 -10.76 -20.03
C SER A 74 -2.69 -10.70 -18.71
N ALA A 75 -3.90 -10.18 -18.75
CA ALA A 75 -4.80 -10.37 -17.63
C ALA A 75 -5.08 -11.88 -17.51
N GLY A 76 -4.49 -12.52 -16.50
CA GLY A 76 -4.96 -13.83 -16.05
C GLY A 76 -6.47 -13.76 -15.76
N PRO A 77 -7.13 -14.86 -15.42
CA PRO A 77 -8.55 -14.82 -15.12
C PRO A 77 -8.82 -13.75 -14.04
N VAL A 78 -9.52 -12.70 -14.45
CA VAL A 78 -9.91 -11.60 -13.55
C VAL A 78 -11.04 -12.12 -12.67
N THR A 79 -10.78 -12.24 -11.36
CA THR A 79 -11.83 -12.54 -10.40
C THR A 79 -12.59 -11.26 -10.03
N GLN A 80 -13.87 -11.40 -9.72
CA GLN A 80 -14.66 -10.30 -9.22
C GLN A 80 -14.04 -9.78 -7.90
N SER A 81 -13.87 -8.47 -7.78
CA SER A 81 -13.39 -7.89 -6.53
C SER A 81 -14.41 -8.08 -5.41
N PRO A 82 -13.97 -8.37 -4.16
CA PRO A 82 -14.86 -8.38 -3.01
C PRO A 82 -15.58 -7.04 -2.84
N VAL A 83 -16.65 -7.06 -2.04
CA VAL A 83 -17.34 -5.83 -1.63
C VAL A 83 -16.34 -4.87 -0.98
N ALA A 84 -16.45 -3.59 -1.31
CA ALA A 84 -15.58 -2.56 -0.76
C ALA A 84 -15.65 -2.52 0.77
N GLU A 85 -14.48 -2.45 1.40
CA GLU A 85 -14.36 -2.32 2.85
C GLU A 85 -14.70 -0.89 3.30
N ARG A 86 -15.03 -0.71 4.58
CA ARG A 86 -15.11 0.63 5.16
C ARG A 86 -13.72 1.28 5.17
N VAL A 87 -13.63 2.56 4.81
CA VAL A 87 -12.38 3.33 4.92
C VAL A 87 -11.86 3.30 6.36
N ARG A 88 -10.58 3.01 6.52
CA ARG A 88 -9.86 3.04 7.80
C ARG A 88 -8.59 3.87 7.64
N ARG A 89 -8.37 4.77 8.58
CA ARG A 89 -7.13 5.53 8.68
C ARG A 89 -6.18 4.81 9.64
N PHE A 90 -4.97 4.55 9.20
CA PHE A 90 -3.89 3.92 9.99
C PHE A 90 -2.88 4.95 10.46
N ALA A 91 -2.67 6.01 9.67
CA ALA A 91 -1.74 7.08 10.02
C ALA A 91 -2.25 8.44 9.51
N GLU A 92 -1.89 9.50 10.23
CA GLU A 92 -2.09 10.89 9.82
C GLU A 92 -0.79 11.43 9.20
N ALA A 93 -0.93 12.34 8.23
CA ALA A 93 0.21 13.04 7.67
C ALA A 93 0.85 13.99 8.71
N VAL A 94 2.17 14.06 8.74
CA VAL A 94 2.92 14.94 9.66
C VAL A 94 3.99 15.75 8.94
N ALA A 95 4.22 16.98 9.41
CA ALA A 95 5.27 17.85 8.89
C ALA A 95 6.67 17.43 9.37
N PRO A 96 7.75 17.80 8.65
CA PRO A 96 9.11 17.66 9.15
C PRO A 96 9.34 18.56 10.36
N LYS A 97 10.24 18.19 11.27
CA LYS A 97 10.52 18.96 12.48
C LYS A 97 11.15 20.31 12.20
N ASP A 98 12.07 20.35 11.23
CA ASP A 98 12.96 21.51 11.07
C ASP A 98 12.41 22.59 10.12
N GLY A 99 11.20 22.45 9.62
CA GLY A 99 10.56 23.44 8.72
C GLY A 99 11.32 23.74 7.42
N SER A 100 12.47 23.08 7.20
CA SER A 100 13.37 23.29 6.09
C SER A 100 12.84 22.65 4.81
N GLY A 101 11.84 23.27 4.20
CA GLY A 101 11.54 23.01 2.81
C GLY A 101 12.55 23.76 1.94
N PHE A 102 13.51 23.09 1.31
CA PHE A 102 14.11 23.64 0.11
C PHE A 102 12.96 23.92 -0.86
N GLY A 103 12.98 25.06 -1.56
CA GLY A 103 11.94 25.43 -2.50
C GLY A 103 11.79 24.36 -3.59
N ALA A 104 10.97 23.36 -3.31
CA ALA A 104 10.62 22.37 -4.29
C ALA A 104 9.82 23.04 -5.41
N GLN A 105 10.07 22.64 -6.62
CA GLN A 105 9.29 23.14 -7.75
C GLN A 105 7.83 22.71 -7.56
N LEU A 106 6.93 23.49 -8.13
CA LEU A 106 5.49 23.35 -8.03
C LEU A 106 5.07 21.86 -8.12
N ASN A 107 4.35 21.40 -7.10
CA ASN A 107 3.67 20.12 -6.98
C ASN A 107 4.51 18.87 -6.62
N GLU A 108 5.82 18.97 -6.41
CA GLU A 108 6.59 17.81 -5.94
C GLU A 108 6.31 17.51 -4.44
N SER A 109 6.05 16.25 -4.12
CA SER A 109 5.95 15.80 -2.74
C SER A 109 7.34 15.55 -2.15
N ILE A 110 7.68 16.19 -1.02
CA ILE A 110 8.98 16.00 -0.38
C ILE A 110 9.16 14.63 0.25
N THR A 111 8.06 13.93 0.50
CA THR A 111 8.03 12.59 1.08
C THR A 111 8.19 11.48 0.05
N VAL A 112 8.08 11.81 -1.25
CA VAL A 112 8.29 10.87 -2.36
C VAL A 112 9.76 10.89 -2.76
N GLY A 113 10.33 9.73 -3.05
CA GLY A 113 11.73 9.58 -3.44
C GLY A 113 11.98 8.37 -4.32
N LYS A 114 13.23 8.21 -4.73
CA LYS A 114 13.69 7.01 -5.44
C LYS A 114 14.27 6.00 -4.44
N ILE A 115 14.02 4.73 -4.71
CA ILE A 115 14.78 3.62 -4.16
C ILE A 115 15.79 3.21 -5.22
N PHE A 116 17.04 3.03 -4.82
CA PHE A 116 18.07 2.40 -5.63
C PHE A 116 18.49 1.09 -4.98
N TYR A 117 18.72 0.06 -5.77
CA TYR A 117 19.17 -1.25 -5.29
C TYR A 117 19.92 -2.03 -6.38
N THR A 118 20.73 -3.00 -5.97
CA THR A 118 21.26 -4.00 -6.88
C THR A 118 20.29 -5.19 -6.88
N SER A 119 19.76 -5.51 -8.04
CA SER A 119 18.78 -6.60 -8.20
C SER A 119 19.44 -7.95 -7.89
N SER A 120 18.74 -8.76 -7.10
CA SER A 120 19.15 -10.13 -6.78
C SER A 120 19.03 -11.08 -7.99
N THR A 121 18.31 -10.67 -9.04
CA THR A 121 18.02 -11.50 -10.22
C THR A 121 19.10 -11.35 -11.30
N ASP A 122 19.57 -10.14 -11.58
CA ASP A 122 20.54 -9.87 -12.66
C ASP A 122 21.84 -9.22 -12.19
N GLY A 123 21.92 -8.81 -10.92
CA GLY A 123 23.11 -8.16 -10.35
C GLY A 123 23.31 -6.71 -10.81
N LEU A 124 22.37 -6.14 -11.56
CA LEU A 124 22.45 -4.76 -12.06
C LEU A 124 21.83 -3.75 -11.09
N GLY A 125 22.17 -2.49 -11.28
CA GLY A 125 21.57 -1.37 -10.55
C GLY A 125 20.17 -1.06 -11.08
N HIS A 126 19.19 -1.06 -10.19
CA HIS A 126 17.79 -0.74 -10.50
C HIS A 126 17.28 0.41 -9.64
N TYR A 127 16.15 1.00 -10.08
CA TYR A 127 15.43 1.98 -9.26
C TYR A 127 13.92 1.80 -9.31
N CYS A 128 13.28 2.20 -8.22
CA CYS A 128 11.85 2.34 -8.02
C CYS A 128 11.52 3.69 -7.39
N SER A 129 10.26 3.99 -7.26
CA SER A 129 9.70 5.08 -6.45
C SER A 129 9.23 4.57 -5.10
N ALA A 130 9.14 5.47 -4.12
CA ALA A 130 8.60 5.16 -2.80
C ALA A 130 8.12 6.42 -2.09
N SER A 131 7.41 6.27 -0.96
CA SER A 131 6.99 7.40 -0.14
C SER A 131 7.06 7.12 1.36
N VAL A 132 7.36 8.16 2.14
CA VAL A 132 7.38 8.08 3.60
C VAL A 132 5.95 8.07 4.13
N VAL A 133 5.64 7.11 4.98
CA VAL A 133 4.36 6.98 5.70
C VAL A 133 4.61 7.17 7.19
N ASN A 134 3.72 7.91 7.85
CA ASN A 134 3.84 8.13 9.28
C ASN A 134 3.65 6.82 10.06
N SER A 135 4.52 6.61 11.05
CA SER A 135 4.43 5.50 12.00
C SER A 135 4.93 5.96 13.36
N PRO A 136 4.55 5.31 14.47
CA PRO A 136 5.11 5.62 15.78
C PRO A 136 6.63 5.56 15.83
N ALA A 137 7.25 4.59 15.12
CA ALA A 137 8.71 4.46 15.02
C ALA A 137 9.36 5.50 14.09
N ARG A 138 8.57 6.24 13.27
CA ARG A 138 9.00 7.35 12.40
C ARG A 138 10.06 6.99 11.34
N ASN A 139 10.03 5.76 10.85
CA ASN A 139 11.06 5.17 9.97
C ASN A 139 10.49 4.39 8.78
N MET A 140 9.21 4.53 8.47
CA MET A 140 8.51 3.67 7.53
C MET A 140 8.43 4.29 6.12
N VAL A 141 8.77 3.51 5.11
CA VAL A 141 8.66 3.83 3.68
C VAL A 141 7.81 2.77 3.00
N PHE A 142 6.82 3.19 2.21
CA PHE A 142 6.00 2.32 1.37
C PHE A 142 6.50 2.31 -0.07
N THR A 143 6.48 1.13 -0.69
CA THR A 143 6.83 0.91 -2.09
C THR A 143 6.07 -0.31 -2.64
N ALA A 144 6.37 -0.76 -3.86
CA ALA A 144 5.85 -2.01 -4.40
C ALA A 144 6.67 -3.21 -3.90
N ALA A 145 6.04 -4.39 -3.81
CA ALA A 145 6.73 -5.59 -3.37
C ALA A 145 7.83 -6.02 -4.34
N HIS A 146 7.60 -5.89 -5.66
CA HIS A 146 8.62 -6.20 -6.66
C HIS A 146 9.85 -5.28 -6.62
N CYS A 147 9.81 -4.16 -5.89
CA CYS A 147 10.96 -3.28 -5.63
C CYS A 147 11.87 -3.79 -4.49
N VAL A 148 11.45 -4.83 -3.79
CA VAL A 148 12.21 -5.43 -2.68
C VAL A 148 12.37 -6.94 -2.80
N HIS A 149 11.51 -7.62 -3.61
CA HIS A 149 11.55 -9.08 -3.80
C HIS A 149 10.83 -9.50 -5.08
N ASP A 150 11.46 -10.31 -5.94
CA ASP A 150 10.92 -10.71 -7.24
C ASP A 150 9.82 -11.79 -7.22
N GLY A 151 9.33 -12.21 -6.05
CA GLY A 151 8.26 -13.21 -5.92
C GLY A 151 8.78 -14.65 -5.84
N PRO A 152 7.98 -15.65 -6.31
CA PRO A 152 8.24 -17.06 -6.06
C PRO A 152 9.60 -17.55 -6.52
N GLY A 153 10.35 -18.21 -5.61
CA GLY A 153 11.67 -18.78 -5.91
C GLY A 153 12.77 -17.75 -6.18
N ARG A 154 12.57 -16.50 -5.81
CA ARG A 154 13.52 -15.39 -5.94
C ARG A 154 13.95 -14.89 -4.57
N ASP A 155 14.97 -14.02 -4.55
CA ASP A 155 15.54 -13.46 -3.34
C ASP A 155 15.17 -11.98 -3.16
N TRP A 156 15.46 -11.47 -1.96
CA TRP A 156 15.32 -10.08 -1.60
C TRP A 156 16.39 -9.20 -2.27
N HIS A 157 16.00 -8.02 -2.70
CA HIS A 157 16.92 -6.99 -3.20
C HIS A 157 17.58 -6.25 -2.04
N THR A 158 18.55 -6.86 -1.39
CA THR A 158 19.20 -6.32 -0.18
C THR A 158 20.50 -5.58 -0.45
N ALA A 159 21.11 -5.83 -1.61
CA ALA A 159 22.41 -5.26 -1.93
C ALA A 159 22.27 -3.79 -2.38
N ASN A 160 23.07 -2.92 -1.78
CA ASN A 160 23.14 -1.48 -2.09
C ASN A 160 21.78 -0.75 -2.08
N TRP A 161 20.80 -1.27 -1.32
CA TRP A 161 19.48 -0.65 -1.24
C TRP A 161 19.57 0.69 -0.50
N MET A 162 18.99 1.73 -1.10
CA MET A 162 19.05 3.10 -0.58
C MET A 162 17.80 3.87 -0.99
N PHE A 163 17.15 4.56 -0.06
CA PHE A 163 16.06 5.49 -0.32
C PHE A 163 16.56 6.94 -0.31
N VAL A 164 16.17 7.70 -1.34
CA VAL A 164 16.53 9.11 -1.54
C VAL A 164 15.27 9.95 -1.70
N PRO A 165 14.73 10.56 -0.63
CA PRO A 165 13.57 11.42 -0.73
C PRO A 165 13.88 12.68 -1.54
N SER A 166 12.90 13.16 -2.31
CA SER A 166 13.02 14.31 -3.22
C SER A 166 14.24 14.24 -4.15
N TYR A 167 14.62 13.03 -4.58
CA TYR A 167 15.68 12.86 -5.57
C TYR A 167 15.43 13.73 -6.79
N ARG A 168 16.49 14.34 -7.34
CA ARG A 168 16.39 15.16 -8.54
C ARG A 168 17.75 15.26 -9.24
N ASN A 169 17.88 14.73 -10.46
CA ASN A 169 19.08 14.83 -11.30
C ASN A 169 20.38 14.53 -10.53
N GLY A 170 20.42 13.41 -9.79
CA GLY A 170 21.57 13.02 -8.95
C GLY A 170 21.63 13.71 -7.58
N ALA A 171 20.83 14.78 -7.34
CA ALA A 171 20.82 15.48 -6.07
C ALA A 171 20.04 14.70 -4.99
N GLN A 172 20.53 14.77 -3.77
CA GLN A 172 20.01 14.11 -2.57
C GLN A 172 19.74 15.16 -1.48
N PRO A 173 18.72 16.04 -1.68
CA PRO A 173 18.58 17.27 -0.90
C PRO A 173 18.38 17.05 0.60
N TYR A 174 17.83 15.90 0.99
CA TYR A 174 17.60 15.53 2.38
C TYR A 174 18.56 14.44 2.88
N GLY A 175 19.47 13.95 2.04
CA GLY A 175 20.35 12.82 2.31
C GLY A 175 19.71 11.49 1.92
N THR A 176 20.21 10.41 2.51
CA THR A 176 19.85 9.04 2.14
C THR A 176 19.56 8.19 3.36
N TRP A 177 18.69 7.19 3.18
CA TRP A 177 18.35 6.20 4.19
C TRP A 177 18.59 4.80 3.66
N ASP A 178 19.16 3.97 4.51
CA ASP A 178 19.36 2.55 4.28
C ASP A 178 18.25 1.74 4.94
N TRP A 179 18.05 0.49 4.55
CA TRP A 179 17.02 -0.37 5.12
C TRP A 179 17.52 -1.13 6.37
N SER A 180 16.62 -1.38 7.31
CA SER A 180 16.80 -2.34 8.40
C SER A 180 15.89 -3.57 8.24
N THR A 181 14.67 -3.34 7.73
CA THR A 181 13.68 -4.38 7.47
C THR A 181 13.02 -4.12 6.12
N LEU A 182 12.91 -5.16 5.31
CA LEU A 182 12.07 -5.18 4.11
C LEU A 182 10.97 -6.20 4.34
N ALA A 183 9.72 -5.83 4.08
CA ALA A 183 8.58 -6.68 4.35
C ALA A 183 7.53 -6.61 3.24
N VAL A 184 6.94 -7.75 2.91
CA VAL A 184 5.88 -7.90 1.91
C VAL A 184 4.79 -8.83 2.43
N PRO A 185 3.56 -8.77 1.90
CA PRO A 185 2.57 -9.83 2.13
C PRO A 185 3.11 -11.18 1.65
N SER A 186 2.95 -12.24 2.43
CA SER A 186 3.43 -13.59 2.06
C SER A 186 2.81 -14.10 0.76
N GLY A 187 1.63 -13.59 0.39
CA GLY A 187 1.00 -13.84 -0.90
C GLY A 187 1.86 -13.41 -2.08
N TRP A 188 2.62 -12.31 -1.95
CA TRP A 188 3.58 -11.89 -2.98
C TRP A 188 4.67 -12.94 -3.20
N ILE A 189 5.28 -13.42 -2.11
CA ILE A 189 6.33 -14.43 -2.15
C ILE A 189 5.84 -15.73 -2.80
N SER A 190 4.59 -16.13 -2.52
CA SER A 190 4.05 -17.41 -2.97
C SER A 190 3.42 -17.38 -4.36
N THR A 191 2.82 -16.26 -4.77
CA THR A 191 2.00 -16.20 -5.99
C THR A 191 2.38 -15.09 -6.98
N ARG A 192 3.05 -14.04 -6.52
CA ARG A 192 3.31 -12.80 -7.27
C ARG A 192 2.04 -12.11 -7.79
N GLU A 193 0.88 -12.36 -7.17
CA GLU A 193 -0.36 -11.70 -7.55
C GLU A 193 -0.32 -10.21 -7.22
N ARG A 194 -0.78 -9.37 -8.16
CA ARG A 194 -0.74 -7.91 -8.05
C ARG A 194 -1.50 -7.34 -6.86
N GLN A 195 -2.48 -8.03 -6.33
CA GLN A 195 -3.16 -7.63 -5.10
C GLN A 195 -2.24 -7.60 -3.86
N TYR A 196 -1.08 -8.25 -3.93
CA TYR A 196 -0.05 -8.31 -2.88
C TYR A 196 1.19 -7.47 -3.20
N ASP A 197 1.19 -6.75 -4.32
CA ASP A 197 2.37 -5.98 -4.76
C ASP A 197 2.50 -4.65 -4.01
N VAL A 198 2.71 -4.75 -2.71
CA VAL A 198 2.97 -3.65 -1.77
C VAL A 198 4.03 -4.07 -0.77
N ALA A 199 4.91 -3.16 -0.40
CA ALA A 199 5.98 -3.42 0.56
C ALA A 199 6.14 -2.28 1.57
N VAL A 200 6.70 -2.63 2.72
CA VAL A 200 7.23 -1.71 3.72
C VAL A 200 8.73 -1.91 3.81
N ALA A 201 9.47 -0.80 3.81
CA ALA A 201 10.85 -0.75 4.24
C ALA A 201 10.94 0.09 5.52
N LEU A 202 11.51 -0.46 6.59
CA LEU A 202 11.96 0.33 7.73
C LEU A 202 13.37 0.83 7.42
N VAL A 203 13.54 2.14 7.56
CA VAL A 203 14.78 2.79 7.12
C VAL A 203 15.46 3.53 8.26
N TYR A 204 16.78 3.63 8.17
CA TYR A 204 17.59 4.39 9.09
C TYR A 204 18.60 5.28 8.35
N GLY A 205 18.98 6.36 9.00
CA GLY A 205 19.92 7.35 8.48
C GLY A 205 20.54 8.15 9.62
N SER A 206 21.07 9.33 9.33
CA SER A 206 21.64 10.23 10.35
C SER A 206 20.57 10.78 11.30
N ARG A 207 19.31 10.75 10.90
CA ARG A 207 18.12 11.15 11.68
C ARG A 207 16.90 10.36 11.23
N SER A 208 15.80 10.45 11.99
CA SER A 208 14.51 9.89 11.56
C SER A 208 14.09 10.47 10.20
N ILE A 209 13.61 9.61 9.29
CA ILE A 209 13.13 10.05 7.97
C ILE A 209 11.95 11.01 8.10
N VAL A 210 11.04 10.74 9.05
CA VAL A 210 9.88 11.61 9.31
C VAL A 210 10.30 12.97 9.85
N ASP A 211 11.35 13.05 10.65
CA ASP A 211 11.90 14.34 11.10
C ASP A 211 12.53 15.12 9.96
N ALA A 212 13.08 14.42 8.98
CA ALA A 212 13.73 15.04 7.82
C ALA A 212 12.76 15.62 6.79
N VAL A 213 11.72 14.84 6.41
CA VAL A 213 10.86 15.20 5.27
C VAL A 213 9.37 15.20 5.61
N GLY A 214 9.00 14.90 6.86
CA GLY A 214 7.62 14.63 7.22
C GLY A 214 7.16 13.26 6.72
N ALA A 215 5.87 13.00 6.80
CA ALA A 215 5.29 11.76 6.33
C ALA A 215 3.84 11.95 5.88
N ASN A 216 3.38 11.03 5.06
CA ASN A 216 2.00 10.92 4.60
C ASN A 216 1.14 10.15 5.60
N GLY A 217 -0.16 10.35 5.52
CA GLY A 217 -1.14 9.45 6.13
C GLY A 217 -1.24 8.11 5.40
N LEU A 218 -1.96 7.17 5.97
CA LEU A 218 -2.25 5.88 5.37
C LEU A 218 -3.73 5.53 5.52
N LEU A 219 -4.37 5.21 4.41
CA LEU A 219 -5.75 4.75 4.35
C LEU A 219 -5.84 3.33 3.77
N THR A 220 -6.86 2.61 4.18
CA THR A 220 -7.29 1.34 3.58
C THR A 220 -8.80 1.32 3.41
N GLY A 221 -9.29 0.43 2.57
CA GLY A 221 -10.72 0.25 2.35
C GLY A 221 -11.34 1.29 1.40
N GLY A 222 -12.63 1.47 1.46
CA GLY A 222 -13.37 2.39 0.61
C GLY A 222 -13.74 1.82 -0.76
N GLY A 223 -14.28 2.67 -1.61
CA GLY A 223 -14.61 2.33 -3.00
C GLY A 223 -13.38 2.10 -3.87
N ARG A 224 -13.62 1.80 -5.14
CA ARG A 224 -12.54 1.62 -6.13
C ARG A 224 -12.50 2.71 -7.19
N ALA A 225 -13.41 3.66 -7.09
CA ALA A 225 -13.49 4.83 -7.97
C ALA A 225 -13.31 6.11 -7.15
N TYR A 226 -12.05 6.50 -6.96
CA TYR A 226 -11.66 7.73 -6.29
C TYR A 226 -10.75 8.56 -7.18
N HIS A 227 -10.71 9.87 -6.93
CA HIS A 227 -9.70 10.74 -7.51
C HIS A 227 -8.38 10.51 -6.78
N TYR A 228 -7.30 10.31 -7.55
CA TYR A 228 -5.94 10.15 -7.04
C TYR A 228 -4.97 11.08 -7.74
N ASP A 229 -3.94 11.49 -6.99
CA ASP A 229 -2.72 12.06 -7.51
C ASP A 229 -1.60 11.02 -7.35
N ILE A 230 -1.10 10.49 -8.47
CA ILE A 230 -0.01 9.50 -8.48
C ILE A 230 1.31 10.22 -8.64
N PHE A 231 2.26 9.96 -7.75
CA PHE A 231 3.61 10.51 -7.83
C PHE A 231 4.64 9.41 -8.07
N GLY A 232 5.73 9.76 -8.75
CA GLY A 232 6.83 8.82 -8.98
C GLY A 232 7.89 9.36 -9.94
N TYR A 233 8.80 8.47 -10.34
CA TYR A 233 9.93 8.75 -11.22
C TYR A 233 9.86 7.88 -12.49
N PRO A 234 8.87 8.12 -13.37
CA PRO A 234 8.68 7.30 -14.57
C PRO A 234 9.79 7.53 -15.58
N SER A 235 10.43 6.46 -16.08
CA SER A 235 11.55 6.52 -17.03
C SER A 235 11.19 7.18 -18.37
N ASN A 236 9.94 7.11 -18.77
CA ASN A 236 9.43 7.75 -19.99
C ASN A 236 9.14 9.25 -19.83
N LYS A 237 9.47 9.83 -18.69
CA LYS A 237 9.37 11.26 -18.37
C LYS A 237 10.69 11.71 -17.75
N ASP A 238 11.40 12.64 -18.42
CA ASP A 238 12.71 13.14 -17.99
C ASP A 238 13.67 12.04 -17.52
N SER A 239 13.62 10.87 -18.20
CA SER A 239 14.45 9.69 -17.92
C SER A 239 14.34 9.21 -16.44
N GLY A 240 13.24 9.51 -15.76
CA GLY A 240 13.05 9.21 -14.34
C GLY A 240 13.90 10.04 -13.38
N GLU A 241 14.51 11.13 -13.86
CA GLU A 241 15.43 11.94 -13.06
C GLU A 241 14.73 13.03 -12.24
N VAL A 242 13.45 13.28 -12.51
CA VAL A 242 12.61 14.20 -11.74
C VAL A 242 11.28 13.54 -11.38
N GLN A 243 10.69 14.02 -10.32
CA GLN A 243 9.37 13.55 -9.88
C GLN A 243 8.28 14.07 -10.82
N TRP A 244 7.35 13.20 -11.17
CA TRP A 244 6.15 13.52 -11.95
C TRP A 244 4.90 13.23 -11.16
N VAL A 245 3.83 13.95 -11.48
CA VAL A 245 2.47 13.73 -10.95
C VAL A 245 1.50 13.48 -12.10
N CYS A 246 0.56 12.59 -11.86
CA CYS A 246 -0.58 12.35 -12.73
C CYS A 246 -1.85 12.25 -11.89
N SER A 247 -2.87 13.01 -12.26
CA SER A 247 -4.15 13.07 -11.56
C SER A 247 -5.26 12.43 -12.39
N GLY A 248 -6.17 11.71 -11.73
CA GLY A 248 -7.30 11.09 -12.41
C GLY A 248 -8.19 10.28 -11.48
N THR A 249 -9.21 9.66 -12.07
CA THR A 249 -10.15 8.81 -11.32
C THR A 249 -9.85 7.34 -11.60
N SER A 250 -9.70 6.56 -10.54
CA SER A 250 -9.51 5.12 -10.62
C SER A 250 -10.79 4.37 -10.97
N ARG A 251 -10.64 3.12 -11.36
CA ARG A 251 -11.70 2.14 -11.59
C ARG A 251 -11.32 0.80 -10.99
N ASP A 252 -12.33 -0.04 -10.74
CA ASP A 252 -12.09 -1.44 -10.37
C ASP A 252 -11.46 -2.21 -11.55
N ALA A 253 -10.34 -2.86 -11.30
CA ALA A 253 -9.65 -3.72 -12.26
C ALA A 253 -9.85 -5.22 -11.97
N GLY A 254 -10.71 -5.56 -11.01
CA GLY A 254 -10.89 -6.91 -10.52
C GLY A 254 -9.71 -7.44 -9.70
N SER A 255 -9.85 -8.62 -9.12
CA SER A 255 -8.78 -9.30 -8.36
C SER A 255 -8.10 -8.39 -7.31
N ASN A 256 -8.88 -7.61 -6.57
CA ASN A 256 -8.41 -6.64 -5.57
C ASN A 256 -7.38 -5.62 -6.12
N ARG A 257 -7.64 -5.10 -7.31
CA ARG A 257 -6.81 -4.07 -7.96
C ARG A 257 -7.64 -2.88 -8.35
N ILE A 258 -6.99 -1.75 -8.49
CA ILE A 258 -7.54 -0.52 -9.09
C ILE A 258 -6.61 -0.06 -10.21
N GLU A 259 -7.18 0.59 -11.20
CA GLU A 259 -6.46 1.16 -12.35
C GLU A 259 -6.87 2.60 -12.63
N MET A 260 -5.95 3.35 -13.24
CA MET A 260 -6.16 4.71 -13.69
C MET A 260 -5.35 4.98 -14.95
N ASN A 261 -5.81 5.91 -15.77
CA ASN A 261 -5.07 6.32 -16.97
C ASN A 261 -4.02 7.38 -16.60
N CYS A 262 -2.75 7.01 -16.67
CA CYS A 262 -1.61 7.88 -16.37
C CYS A 262 -0.46 7.77 -17.40
N GLY A 263 -0.18 6.58 -17.89
CA GLY A 263 0.91 6.33 -18.81
C GLY A 263 2.30 6.54 -18.21
N PHE A 264 2.46 6.28 -16.91
CA PHE A 264 3.77 6.22 -16.26
C PHE A 264 4.51 4.94 -16.66
N GLY A 265 5.75 5.06 -17.08
CA GLY A 265 6.64 3.94 -17.40
C GLY A 265 7.34 3.37 -16.18
N GLY A 266 8.21 2.40 -16.41
CA GLY A 266 9.05 1.77 -15.38
C GLY A 266 9.80 2.78 -14.52
N GLY A 267 10.17 2.39 -13.30
CA GLY A 267 10.74 3.29 -12.31
C GLY A 267 9.72 4.06 -11.47
N SER A 268 8.48 4.26 -11.97
CA SER A 268 7.37 4.79 -11.15
C SER A 268 6.85 3.77 -10.13
N SER A 269 7.19 2.50 -10.28
CA SER A 269 6.89 1.37 -9.38
C SER A 269 7.09 1.75 -7.91
N GLY A 270 6.09 1.50 -7.07
CA GLY A 270 6.09 1.87 -5.65
C GLY A 270 5.74 3.33 -5.35
N GLY A 271 5.62 4.18 -6.36
CA GLY A 271 5.16 5.55 -6.19
C GLY A 271 3.75 5.60 -5.59
N PRO A 272 3.46 6.53 -4.68
CA PRO A 272 2.19 6.57 -3.97
C PRO A 272 1.04 7.01 -4.87
N TRP A 273 -0.14 6.42 -4.64
CA TRP A 273 -1.43 6.95 -5.07
C TRP A 273 -2.02 7.69 -3.88
N TYR A 274 -2.00 9.02 -3.95
CA TYR A 274 -2.54 9.84 -2.87
C TYR A 274 -4.02 10.09 -3.03
N TYR A 275 -4.76 9.75 -1.99
CA TYR A 275 -6.09 10.29 -1.74
C TYR A 275 -5.94 11.63 -1.00
N SER A 276 -6.68 12.66 -1.42
CA SER A 276 -6.67 13.99 -0.78
C SER A 276 -5.27 14.62 -0.66
N TYR A 277 -4.50 14.66 -1.77
CA TYR A 277 -3.24 15.37 -1.79
C TYR A 277 -3.44 16.88 -1.61
N ASP A 278 -2.66 17.47 -0.71
CA ASP A 278 -2.65 18.91 -0.43
C ASP A 278 -1.35 19.54 -0.96
N ASN A 279 -1.47 20.38 -1.98
CA ASN A 279 -0.36 21.10 -2.60
C ASN A 279 0.35 22.06 -1.65
N THR A 280 -0.32 22.56 -0.59
CA THR A 280 0.28 23.48 0.39
C THR A 280 1.20 22.73 1.33
N THR A 281 0.74 21.62 1.88
CA THR A 281 1.52 20.76 2.78
C THR A 281 2.40 19.77 2.02
N ARG A 282 2.12 19.53 0.73
CA ARG A 282 2.77 18.55 -0.16
C ARG A 282 2.73 17.13 0.38
N ARG A 283 1.60 16.77 0.97
CA ARG A 283 1.32 15.47 1.57
C ARG A 283 -0.10 15.05 1.26
N GLY A 284 -0.33 13.76 1.39
CA GLY A 284 -1.66 13.18 1.24
C GLY A 284 -1.77 11.90 2.05
N ASP A 285 -2.85 11.18 1.83
CA ASP A 285 -3.04 9.86 2.37
C ASP A 285 -2.65 8.82 1.31
N VAL A 286 -1.65 8.00 1.58
CA VAL A 286 -1.29 6.86 0.72
C VAL A 286 -2.42 5.85 0.76
N HIS A 287 -3.02 5.58 -0.39
CA HIS A 287 -4.16 4.66 -0.55
C HIS A 287 -3.97 3.72 -1.73
N GLY A 288 -2.76 3.64 -2.23
CA GLY A 288 -2.28 2.77 -3.30
C GLY A 288 -0.80 2.99 -3.58
N VAL A 289 -0.18 2.09 -4.32
CA VAL A 289 1.17 2.22 -4.86
C VAL A 289 1.20 1.79 -6.32
N MET A 290 2.05 2.41 -7.12
CA MET A 290 2.30 1.97 -8.48
C MET A 290 2.82 0.53 -8.49
N SER A 291 2.08 -0.37 -9.14
CA SER A 291 2.40 -1.80 -9.22
C SER A 291 2.74 -2.24 -10.63
N TYR A 292 1.96 -1.84 -11.62
CA TYR A 292 2.14 -2.31 -13.00
C TYR A 292 1.60 -1.30 -14.01
N SER A 293 2.04 -1.47 -15.26
CA SER A 293 1.44 -0.84 -16.44
C SER A 293 0.62 -1.85 -17.23
N SER A 294 -0.49 -1.41 -17.81
CA SER A 294 -1.33 -2.20 -18.72
C SER A 294 -1.61 -1.39 -19.99
N GLY A 295 -1.10 -1.86 -21.11
CA GLY A 295 -1.11 -1.08 -22.35
C GLY A 295 -0.27 0.21 -22.24
N SER A 296 -0.53 1.16 -23.11
CA SER A 296 0.30 2.37 -23.23
C SER A 296 -0.05 3.50 -22.26
N ASN A 297 -1.20 3.43 -21.61
CA ASN A 297 -1.71 4.56 -20.81
C ASN A 297 -2.40 4.18 -19.51
N THR A 298 -2.34 2.94 -19.09
CA THR A 298 -2.99 2.48 -17.86
C THR A 298 -1.94 2.06 -16.84
N ASN A 299 -2.10 2.55 -15.62
CA ASN A 299 -1.32 2.14 -14.46
C ASN A 299 -2.23 1.52 -13.40
N GLY A 300 -1.71 0.54 -12.68
CA GLY A 300 -2.44 -0.23 -11.70
C GLY A 300 -1.79 -0.23 -10.33
N SER A 301 -2.64 -0.42 -9.31
CA SER A 301 -2.28 -0.54 -7.90
C SER A 301 -3.01 -1.72 -7.27
N PRO A 302 -2.43 -2.42 -6.27
CA PRO A 302 -3.22 -3.22 -5.37
C PRO A 302 -4.29 -2.35 -4.71
N TYR A 303 -5.48 -2.90 -4.51
CA TYR A 303 -6.47 -2.28 -3.64
C TYR A 303 -5.99 -2.37 -2.19
N PHE A 304 -5.83 -1.24 -1.54
CA PHE A 304 -5.37 -1.20 -0.15
C PHE A 304 -6.46 -1.70 0.79
N SER A 305 -6.44 -3.00 1.11
CA SER A 305 -7.32 -3.61 2.10
C SER A 305 -6.72 -3.57 3.50
N ALA A 306 -7.58 -3.52 4.52
CA ALA A 306 -7.13 -3.61 5.90
C ALA A 306 -6.47 -4.96 6.21
N ALA A 307 -6.92 -6.04 5.54
CA ALA A 307 -6.37 -7.38 5.72
C ALA A 307 -4.92 -7.50 5.19
N VAL A 308 -4.57 -6.80 4.13
CA VAL A 308 -3.22 -6.85 3.53
C VAL A 308 -2.38 -5.68 4.05
N VAL A 309 -2.74 -4.46 3.68
CA VAL A 309 -1.94 -3.26 3.98
C VAL A 309 -2.01 -2.87 5.44
N GLY A 310 -3.20 -2.97 6.06
CA GLY A 310 -3.36 -2.71 7.49
C GLY A 310 -2.54 -3.68 8.34
N THR A 311 -2.49 -4.96 7.96
CA THR A 311 -1.66 -5.96 8.64
C THR A 311 -0.18 -5.65 8.48
N LEU A 312 0.27 -5.36 7.23
CA LEU A 312 1.65 -4.99 6.95
C LEU A 312 2.10 -3.77 7.78
N TYR A 313 1.28 -2.72 7.82
CA TYR A 313 1.53 -1.54 8.65
C TYR A 313 1.60 -1.87 10.14
N ASN A 314 0.59 -2.53 10.70
CA ASN A 314 0.50 -2.81 12.13
C ASN A 314 1.62 -3.72 12.63
N THR A 315 2.12 -4.63 11.78
CA THR A 315 3.23 -5.53 12.14
C THR A 315 4.50 -4.74 12.42
N TYR A 316 4.76 -3.66 11.66
CA TYR A 316 6.05 -2.96 11.71
C TYR A 316 5.99 -1.50 12.20
N ALA A 317 4.80 -0.96 12.49
CA ALA A 317 4.64 0.48 12.80
C ALA A 317 5.41 0.94 14.05
N ASN A 318 5.64 0.04 15.01
CA ASN A 318 6.34 0.32 16.26
C ASN A 318 7.81 -0.16 16.27
N ASP A 319 8.27 -0.83 15.21
CA ASP A 319 9.59 -1.41 15.18
C ASP A 319 10.66 -0.34 14.99
N THR A 320 11.48 -0.19 15.99
CA THR A 320 12.70 0.62 15.97
C THR A 320 13.89 -0.27 15.62
N TRP A 321 14.84 0.29 14.89
CA TRP A 321 16.13 -0.37 14.60
C TRP A 321 17.15 -0.12 15.72
#